data_94fb645a212445845aad1bb1281f1a4e
#
_entry.id   94fb645a212445845aad1bb1281f1a4e
#
_cell.length_a   1.000
_cell.length_b   1.000
_cell.length_c   1.000
_cell.angle_alpha   90.00
_cell.angle_beta   90.00
_cell.angle_gamma   90.00
#
_symmetry.space_group_name_H-M   'P 1'
#
loop_
_entity.id
_entity.type
_entity.pdbx_description
1 polymer ?
#
loop_
_entity_poly.entity_id
_entity_poly.type
_entity_poly.pdbx_seq_one_letter_code
_entity_poly.pdbx_strand_id
1 'polypeptide(L)'
;MSLPQVNRILLGFVVVSLYFYVKWVKLGASGFILDVVRDGYKIPFVALPPPKVSSNNTSALNDTYFVAEAISDLLRTKRVEILDHQPVIVNPLSVSVQPSGKKRLILYLRHVNLYVFKRKFRCEDISA
;
A
#
# COMPACT_ATOMS: atom_id res chain seq x y z
N MET A 1 -7.15 26.20 4.85
CA MET A 1 -6.67 25.02 5.59
C MET A 1 -6.52 23.86 4.61
N SER A 2 -5.29 23.57 4.24
CA SER A 2 -5.05 22.44 3.36
C SER A 2 -5.45 21.15 4.09
N LEU A 3 -6.37 20.40 3.51
CA LEU A 3 -6.63 19.05 3.96
C LEU A 3 -5.29 18.31 4.12
N PRO A 4 -5.10 17.56 5.22
CA PRO A 4 -3.94 16.69 5.32
C PRO A 4 -3.87 15.92 4.00
N GLN A 5 -2.70 15.89 3.41
CA GLN A 5 -2.55 15.29 2.09
C GLN A 5 -2.79 13.79 2.21
N VAL A 6 -4.00 13.41 1.88
CA VAL A 6 -4.55 12.06 1.99
C VAL A 6 -3.87 11.06 1.05
N ASN A 7 -3.00 11.51 0.18
CA ASN A 7 -2.22 10.67 -0.71
C ASN A 7 -0.84 10.28 -0.14
N ARG A 8 -0.58 10.60 1.12
CA ARG A 8 0.66 10.20 1.80
C ARG A 8 0.52 8.84 2.45
N ILE A 9 0.16 7.86 1.67
CA ILE A 9 0.09 6.49 2.14
C ILE A 9 1.50 5.92 2.13
N LEU A 10 2.04 5.62 3.32
CA LEU A 10 3.20 4.76 3.40
C LEU A 10 2.80 3.38 2.92
N LEU A 11 3.48 2.92 1.87
CA LEU A 11 3.21 1.64 1.26
C LEU A 11 3.14 0.51 2.29
N GLY A 12 1.90 0.12 2.58
CA GLY A 12 1.52 -1.21 2.93
C GLY A 12 2.24 -1.92 4.06
N PHE A 13 2.70 -1.21 5.06
CA PHE A 13 3.22 -1.90 6.22
C PHE A 13 2.10 -2.14 7.21
N VAL A 14 1.60 -3.36 7.22
CA VAL A 14 0.78 -3.84 8.32
C VAL A 14 1.65 -3.75 9.56
N VAL A 15 1.31 -2.88 10.51
CA VAL A 15 1.91 -2.93 11.84
C VAL A 15 1.43 -4.22 12.48
N VAL A 16 2.21 -5.27 12.33
CA VAL A 16 1.92 -6.54 12.97
C VAL A 16 2.33 -6.40 14.42
N SER A 17 1.36 -6.50 15.32
CA SER A 17 1.64 -6.47 16.75
C SER A 17 2.52 -7.66 17.13
N LEU A 18 3.31 -7.52 18.21
CA LEU A 18 4.13 -8.58 18.74
C LEU A 18 3.33 -9.88 18.99
N TYR A 19 2.04 -9.75 19.29
CA TYR A 19 1.13 -10.88 19.46
C TYR A 19 1.01 -11.73 18.19
N PHE A 20 0.86 -11.12 17.02
CA PHE A 20 0.80 -11.86 15.76
C PHE A 20 2.13 -12.50 15.40
N TYR A 21 3.24 -11.83 15.68
CA TYR A 21 4.58 -12.40 15.47
C TYR A 21 4.76 -13.72 16.24
N VAL A 22 4.39 -13.74 17.53
CA VAL A 22 4.46 -14.93 18.36
C VAL A 22 3.59 -16.06 17.80
N LYS A 23 2.39 -15.75 17.31
CA LYS A 23 1.53 -16.74 16.65
C LYS A 23 2.19 -17.37 15.42
N TRP A 24 2.82 -16.56 14.56
CA TRP A 24 3.53 -17.05 13.39
C TRP A 24 4.70 -17.96 13.76
N VAL A 25 5.44 -17.63 14.81
CA VAL A 25 6.51 -18.50 15.34
C VAL A 25 5.93 -19.86 15.76
N LYS A 26 4.83 -19.88 16.49
CA LYS A 26 4.16 -21.11 16.94
C LYS A 26 3.67 -21.97 15.79
N LEU A 27 3.30 -21.37 14.67
CA LEU A 27 2.86 -22.07 13.46
C LEU A 27 4.01 -22.63 12.63
N GLY A 28 5.27 -22.42 13.05
CA GLY A 28 6.44 -22.92 12.35
C GLY A 28 6.78 -22.14 11.08
N ALA A 29 6.45 -20.85 11.01
CA ALA A 29 6.76 -20.00 9.87
C ALA A 29 8.27 -19.95 9.60
N SER A 30 8.66 -19.89 8.32
CA SER A 30 10.05 -19.73 7.90
C SER A 30 10.64 -18.41 8.38
N GLY A 31 11.97 -18.31 8.43
CA GLY A 31 12.68 -17.08 8.80
C GLY A 31 12.27 -15.90 7.89
N PHE A 32 12.07 -16.16 6.59
CA PHE A 32 11.58 -15.14 5.64
C PHE A 32 10.22 -14.58 6.05
N ILE A 33 9.27 -15.45 6.37
CA ILE A 33 7.92 -15.04 6.79
C ILE A 33 7.99 -14.26 8.11
N LEU A 34 8.81 -14.72 9.07
CA LEU A 34 8.97 -14.03 10.35
C LEU A 34 9.56 -12.63 10.17
N ASP A 35 10.52 -12.46 9.27
CA ASP A 35 11.11 -11.17 8.96
C ASP A 35 10.06 -10.23 8.33
N VAL A 36 9.23 -10.74 7.42
CA VAL A 36 8.14 -9.97 6.82
C VAL A 36 7.12 -9.54 7.88
N VAL A 37 6.76 -10.44 8.79
CA VAL A 37 5.79 -10.15 9.86
C VAL A 37 6.34 -9.12 10.84
N ARG A 38 7.62 -9.21 11.18
CA ARG A 38 8.25 -8.29 12.15
C ARG A 38 8.56 -6.93 11.56
N ASP A 39 9.17 -6.87 10.37
CA ASP A 39 9.80 -5.67 9.81
C ASP A 39 9.09 -5.16 8.55
N GLY A 40 8.08 -5.88 8.06
CA GLY A 40 7.43 -5.61 6.78
C GLY A 40 8.16 -6.24 5.60
N TYR A 41 7.45 -6.34 4.49
CA TYR A 41 8.03 -6.82 3.24
C TYR A 41 8.94 -5.75 2.63
N LYS A 42 10.18 -6.10 2.35
CA LYS A 42 11.12 -5.21 1.67
C LYS A 42 10.94 -5.30 0.18
N ILE A 43 10.56 -4.19 -0.43
CA ILE A 43 10.39 -4.11 -1.88
C ILE A 43 11.77 -4.23 -2.55
N PRO A 44 11.95 -5.17 -3.50
CA PRO A 44 13.25 -5.41 -4.12
C PRO A 44 13.55 -4.36 -5.20
N PHE A 45 13.97 -3.16 -4.78
CA PHE A 45 14.38 -2.11 -5.71
C PHE A 45 15.73 -2.44 -6.34
N VAL A 46 15.84 -2.27 -7.66
CA VAL A 46 17.14 -2.32 -8.37
C VAL A 46 17.88 -1.00 -8.27
N ALA A 47 17.16 0.08 -8.06
CA ALA A 47 17.69 1.43 -7.79
C ALA A 47 16.64 2.20 -7.00
N LEU A 48 17.06 3.19 -6.22
CA LEU A 48 16.11 4.06 -5.53
C LEU A 48 15.31 4.87 -6.55
N PRO A 49 13.97 4.85 -6.48
CA PRO A 49 13.16 5.68 -7.35
C PRO A 49 13.50 7.17 -7.14
N PRO A 50 13.60 7.95 -8.21
CA PRO A 50 13.82 9.40 -8.06
C PRO A 50 12.62 10.06 -7.40
N PRO A 51 12.82 11.17 -6.67
CA PRO A 51 11.74 11.91 -6.06
C PRO A 51 10.68 12.29 -7.09
N LYS A 52 9.42 12.06 -6.73
CA LYS A 52 8.28 12.45 -7.55
C LYS A 52 7.04 12.65 -6.68
N VAL A 53 6.44 13.83 -6.81
CA VAL A 53 5.17 14.13 -6.17
C VAL A 53 4.10 14.19 -7.24
N SER A 54 3.14 13.28 -7.17
CA SER A 54 2.05 13.16 -8.15
C SER A 54 0.74 13.61 -7.53
N SER A 55 -0.08 14.29 -8.33
CA SER A 55 -1.47 14.57 -7.97
C SER A 55 -2.31 13.31 -8.18
N ASN A 56 -3.41 13.20 -7.44
CA ASN A 56 -4.35 12.10 -7.64
C ASN A 56 -4.90 12.09 -9.07
N ASN A 57 -5.22 10.91 -9.56
CA ASN A 57 -5.83 10.75 -10.88
C ASN A 57 -7.26 11.32 -10.91
N THR A 58 -7.74 11.65 -12.08
CA THR A 58 -9.06 12.27 -12.29
C THR A 58 -10.19 11.50 -11.63
N SER A 59 -10.14 10.16 -11.66
CA SER A 59 -11.15 9.32 -11.02
C SER A 59 -11.24 9.55 -9.50
N ALA A 60 -10.12 9.79 -8.85
CA ALA A 60 -10.10 10.09 -7.42
C ALA A 60 -10.47 11.55 -7.14
N LEU A 61 -10.03 12.49 -7.99
CA LEU A 61 -10.39 13.91 -7.86
C LEU A 61 -11.90 14.15 -8.04
N ASN A 62 -12.56 13.35 -8.85
CA ASN A 62 -13.99 13.44 -9.11
C ASN A 62 -14.85 12.69 -8.06
N ASP A 63 -14.24 11.98 -7.15
CA ASP A 63 -14.95 11.20 -6.12
C ASP A 63 -14.31 11.40 -4.74
N THR A 64 -14.18 12.65 -4.35
CA THR A 64 -13.51 13.02 -3.09
C THR A 64 -14.19 12.44 -1.86
N TYR A 65 -15.50 12.28 -1.88
CA TYR A 65 -16.25 11.69 -0.78
C TYR A 65 -15.84 10.23 -0.55
N PHE A 66 -15.84 9.43 -1.60
CA PHE A 66 -15.42 8.02 -1.50
C PHE A 66 -13.96 7.89 -1.06
N VAL A 67 -13.07 8.71 -1.63
CA VAL A 67 -11.65 8.70 -1.27
C VAL A 67 -11.45 9.04 0.21
N ALA A 68 -12.11 10.09 0.69
CA ALA A 68 -12.02 10.51 2.07
C ALA A 68 -12.52 9.42 3.03
N GLU A 69 -13.63 8.78 2.69
CA GLU A 69 -14.22 7.70 3.48
C GLU A 69 -13.31 6.46 3.52
N ALA A 70 -12.77 6.07 2.37
CA ALA A 70 -11.85 4.94 2.27
C ALA A 70 -10.57 5.17 3.08
N ILE A 71 -10.00 6.37 3.01
CA ILE A 71 -8.80 6.72 3.78
C ILE A 71 -9.13 6.80 5.27
N SER A 72 -10.27 7.32 5.64
CA SER A 72 -10.73 7.34 7.04
C SER A 72 -10.79 5.92 7.62
N ASP A 73 -11.29 4.96 6.87
CA ASP A 73 -11.30 3.55 7.27
C ASP A 73 -9.89 2.97 7.41
N LEU A 74 -8.99 3.29 6.49
CA LEU A 74 -7.59 2.86 6.56
C LEU A 74 -6.88 3.44 7.79
N LEU A 75 -7.14 4.69 8.12
CA LEU A 75 -6.61 5.33 9.34
C LEU A 75 -7.16 4.68 10.61
N ARG A 76 -8.47 4.44 10.64
CA ARG A 76 -9.14 3.81 11.76
C ARG A 76 -8.60 2.41 12.04
N THR A 77 -8.30 1.65 11.00
CA THR A 77 -7.75 0.30 11.10
C THR A 77 -6.22 0.27 11.18
N LYS A 78 -5.58 1.42 11.28
CA LYS A 78 -4.12 1.58 11.42
C LYS A 78 -3.31 0.98 10.27
N ARG A 79 -3.89 0.93 9.09
CA ARG A 79 -3.21 0.47 7.87
C ARG A 79 -2.41 1.57 7.18
N VAL A 80 -2.74 2.81 7.48
CA VAL A 80 -2.03 4.00 7.01
C VAL A 80 -1.87 4.97 8.16
N GLU A 81 -0.97 5.93 8.01
CA GLU A 81 -0.77 7.00 8.99
C GLU A 81 -0.69 8.36 8.30
N ILE A 82 -1.02 9.39 9.04
CA ILE A 82 -0.84 10.77 8.59
C ILE A 82 0.59 11.18 8.90
N LEU A 83 1.31 11.64 7.88
CA LEU A 83 2.66 12.15 8.04
C LEU A 83 2.63 13.66 8.32
N ASP A 84 3.57 14.12 9.14
CA ASP A 84 3.79 15.54 9.42
C ASP A 84 4.67 16.24 8.37
N HIS A 85 5.23 15.47 7.43
CA HIS A 85 6.09 15.96 6.36
C HIS A 85 5.72 15.31 5.03
N GLN A 86 6.09 15.95 3.93
CA GLN A 86 5.86 15.38 2.60
C GLN A 86 6.97 14.37 2.27
N PRO A 87 6.62 13.12 1.96
CA PRO A 87 7.62 12.14 1.52
C PRO A 87 8.19 12.50 0.15
N VAL A 88 9.36 11.96 -0.16
CA VAL A 88 10.05 12.18 -1.44
C VAL A 88 9.26 11.66 -2.62
N ILE A 89 8.48 10.60 -2.39
CA ILE A 89 7.61 9.98 -3.41
C ILE A 89 6.18 10.03 -2.91
N VAL A 90 5.31 10.62 -3.71
CA VAL A 90 3.87 10.65 -3.48
C VAL A 90 3.19 10.05 -4.70
N ASN A 91 2.61 8.87 -4.53
CA ASN A 91 1.92 8.16 -5.60
C ASN A 91 0.46 8.62 -5.71
N PRO A 92 -0.08 8.70 -6.94
CA PRO A 92 -1.45 9.10 -7.12
C PRO A 92 -2.44 8.01 -6.70
N LEU A 93 -3.60 8.44 -6.22
CA LEU A 93 -4.75 7.58 -5.97
C LEU A 93 -5.67 7.59 -7.19
N SER A 94 -6.30 6.44 -7.42
CA SER A 94 -7.36 6.26 -8.42
C SER A 94 -8.57 5.59 -7.78
N VAL A 95 -9.72 5.76 -8.38
CA VAL A 95 -10.94 5.05 -8.00
C VAL A 95 -11.38 4.19 -9.18
N SER A 96 -11.55 2.90 -8.93
CA SER A 96 -12.08 1.96 -9.90
C SER A 96 -13.51 1.59 -9.53
N VAL A 97 -14.40 1.59 -10.50
CA VAL A 97 -15.79 1.18 -10.33
C VAL A 97 -15.99 -0.16 -11.04
N GLN A 98 -16.39 -1.17 -10.27
CA GLN A 98 -16.69 -2.49 -10.81
C GLN A 98 -18.06 -2.50 -11.50
N PRO A 99 -18.35 -3.48 -12.39
CA PRO A 99 -19.68 -3.61 -13.02
C PRO A 99 -20.83 -3.68 -12.02
N SER A 100 -20.57 -4.21 -10.82
CA SER A 100 -21.56 -4.26 -9.71
C SER A 100 -21.83 -2.90 -9.06
N GLY A 101 -21.10 -1.85 -9.45
CA GLY A 101 -21.13 -0.53 -8.81
C GLY A 101 -20.22 -0.38 -7.61
N LYS A 102 -19.54 -1.45 -7.18
CA LYS A 102 -18.59 -1.38 -6.08
C LYS A 102 -17.37 -0.57 -6.47
N LYS A 103 -17.01 0.38 -5.63
CA LYS A 103 -15.83 1.24 -5.81
C LYS A 103 -14.64 0.68 -5.05
N ARG A 104 -13.46 0.84 -5.63
CA ARG A 104 -12.19 0.50 -4.99
C ARG A 104 -11.22 1.66 -5.07
N LEU A 105 -10.57 1.94 -3.95
CA LEU A 105 -9.44 2.87 -3.92
C LEU A 105 -8.18 2.14 -4.38
N ILE A 106 -7.48 2.72 -5.34
CA ILE A 106 -6.27 2.14 -5.92
C ILE A 106 -5.11 3.09 -5.68
N LEU A 107 -4.04 2.58 -5.10
CA LEU A 107 -2.76 3.27 -5.05
C LEU A 107 -1.99 2.96 -6.34
N TYR A 108 -1.73 3.98 -7.15
CA TYR A 108 -1.13 3.84 -8.46
C TYR A 108 0.39 3.89 -8.34
N LEU A 109 1.04 2.74 -8.50
CA LEU A 109 2.48 2.57 -8.22
C LEU A 109 3.35 2.52 -9.47
N ARG A 110 2.88 3.06 -10.60
CA ARG A 110 3.59 2.98 -11.87
C ARG A 110 5.01 3.54 -11.81
N HIS A 111 5.19 4.69 -11.14
CA HIS A 111 6.51 5.29 -10.99
C HIS A 111 7.47 4.38 -10.21
N VAL A 112 7.04 3.89 -9.07
CA VAL A 112 7.85 3.04 -8.19
C VAL A 112 8.15 1.70 -8.86
N ASN A 113 7.17 1.13 -9.57
CA ASN A 113 7.30 -0.17 -10.24
C ASN A 113 8.37 -0.18 -11.34
N LEU A 114 8.73 0.96 -11.90
CA LEU A 114 9.82 1.06 -12.88
C LEU A 114 11.18 0.68 -12.28
N TYR A 115 11.32 0.77 -10.96
CA TYR A 115 12.58 0.54 -10.24
C TYR A 115 12.58 -0.74 -9.43
N VAL A 116 11.53 -1.54 -9.51
CA VAL A 116 11.41 -2.82 -8.82
C VAL A 116 11.95 -3.95 -9.69
N PHE A 117 12.70 -4.87 -9.07
CA PHE A 117 13.17 -6.06 -9.76
C PHE A 117 12.00 -6.95 -10.19
N LYS A 118 11.87 -7.22 -11.48
CA LYS A 118 10.78 -8.03 -12.03
C LYS A 118 11.14 -9.50 -11.94
N ARG A 119 10.52 -10.22 -11.02
CA ARG A 119 10.50 -11.68 -11.02
C ARG A 119 9.23 -12.16 -11.68
N LYS A 120 9.38 -13.16 -12.58
CA LYS A 120 8.21 -13.90 -13.05
C LYS A 120 7.70 -14.77 -11.91
N PHE A 121 6.55 -14.41 -11.37
CA PHE A 121 5.80 -15.28 -10.47
C PHE A 121 4.95 -16.23 -11.30
N ARG A 122 5.19 -17.54 -11.16
CA ARG A 122 4.14 -18.53 -11.43
C ARG A 122 3.37 -18.72 -10.12
N CYS A 123 2.12 -18.31 -10.12
CA CYS A 123 1.20 -18.83 -9.11
C CYS A 123 1.15 -20.34 -9.34
N GLU A 124 1.53 -21.12 -8.33
CA GLU A 124 1.24 -22.55 -8.36
C GLU A 124 -0.27 -22.69 -8.42
N ASP A 125 -0.71 -23.33 -9.50
CA ASP A 125 -2.11 -23.68 -9.64
C ASP A 125 -2.40 -24.82 -8.65
N ILE A 126 -3.18 -24.51 -7.62
CA ILE A 126 -3.60 -25.48 -6.60
C ILE A 126 -4.77 -26.32 -7.13
N SER A 127 -5.08 -26.28 -8.39
CA SER A 127 -6.01 -27.20 -9.01
C SER A 127 -5.31 -28.56 -9.23
N ALA A 128 -5.32 -29.35 -8.23
CA ALA A 128 -5.08 -30.78 -8.41
C ALA A 128 -6.40 -31.48 -8.72
#